data_28a841a283ca09881091b6a73d42fbf2
#
_entry.id   28a841a283ca09881091b6a73d42fbf2
#
_cell.length_a   1.000
_cell.length_b   1.000
_cell.length_c   1.000
_cell.angle_alpha   90.00
_cell.angle_beta   90.00
_cell.angle_gamma   90.00
#
_symmetry.space_group_name_H-M   'P 1'
#
loop_
_entity.id
_entity.type
_entity.pdbx_description
1 polymer ?
#
loop_
_entity_poly.entity_id
_entity_poly.type
_entity_poly.pdbx_seq_one_letter_code
_entity_poly.pdbx_strand_id
1 'polypeptide(L)'
;RSYGRRDARLKQYEAGRPLSAPPSALGAFHRPLTIPNPNMPERTDMAENDCSTTLIEAAFGYARKGWPVFPLKPGKKEPLGGGRGFKDASTSLTAVADWWTGNPDRNIGFAIPDSIVVMDVDPRNGGLEAVARLQDDHSFIEPTLCAASGRGDGGLHYYFQAPDVHLVGNLGNAGYAGIDLKKVGGYVVLPPSIHPDSGRPYRWVNDWQPVEPMPSWLALLAEKPVIHQPAAVARVGPVDSAVELLGTPNPERWNGDGLVA
;
A
#
# COMPACT_ATOMS: atom_id res chain seq x y z
N ARG A 1 4.04 -6.18 -26.01
CA ARG A 1 5.48 -5.81 -25.91
C ARG A 1 5.89 -5.24 -24.54
N SER A 2 5.00 -5.13 -23.56
CA SER A 2 5.32 -4.63 -22.20
C SER A 2 5.70 -5.75 -21.21
N TYR A 3 5.38 -6.99 -21.48
CA TYR A 3 5.67 -8.14 -20.61
C TYR A 3 7.17 -8.45 -20.48
N GLY A 4 7.95 -8.30 -21.56
CA GLY A 4 9.38 -8.65 -21.56
C GLY A 4 10.31 -7.76 -20.71
N ARG A 5 9.87 -6.56 -20.33
CA ARG A 5 10.69 -5.67 -19.48
C ARG A 5 10.53 -5.94 -17.99
N ARG A 6 9.40 -6.52 -17.58
CA ARG A 6 9.14 -6.89 -16.18
C ARG A 6 9.96 -8.12 -15.77
N ASP A 7 10.09 -9.10 -16.67
CA ASP A 7 10.90 -10.30 -16.42
C ASP A 7 12.41 -9.98 -16.27
N ALA A 8 12.90 -8.97 -16.99
CA ALA A 8 14.30 -8.57 -16.89
C ALA A 8 14.64 -7.92 -15.54
N ARG A 9 13.71 -7.13 -14.96
CA ARG A 9 13.88 -6.52 -13.63
C ARG A 9 13.76 -7.53 -12.49
N LEU A 10 12.88 -8.51 -12.60
CA LEU A 10 12.79 -9.63 -11.65
C LEU A 10 14.14 -10.37 -11.57
N LYS A 11 14.75 -10.69 -12.71
CA LYS A 11 16.07 -11.36 -12.76
C LYS A 11 17.21 -10.51 -12.20
N GLN A 12 17.15 -9.18 -12.33
CA GLN A 12 18.17 -8.29 -11.77
C GLN A 12 18.05 -8.16 -10.24
N TYR A 13 16.84 -8.26 -9.69
CA TYR A 13 16.62 -8.18 -8.25
C TYR A 13 17.05 -9.48 -7.54
N GLU A 14 16.90 -10.63 -8.21
CA GLU A 14 17.36 -11.93 -7.70
C GLU A 14 18.88 -12.09 -7.75
N ALA A 15 19.56 -11.41 -8.67
CA ALA A 15 21.01 -11.49 -8.85
C ALA A 15 21.83 -10.75 -7.77
N GLY A 16 21.20 -9.95 -6.91
CA GLY A 16 21.84 -9.17 -5.85
C GLY A 16 21.99 -9.85 -4.49
N ARG A 17 21.65 -11.13 -4.34
CA ARG A 17 21.87 -11.86 -3.08
C ARG A 17 23.31 -12.38 -2.99
N PRO A 18 24.02 -12.13 -1.88
CA PRO A 18 25.31 -12.77 -1.66
C PRO A 18 25.12 -14.28 -1.44
N LEU A 19 25.80 -15.07 -2.24
CA LEU A 19 25.92 -16.53 -2.11
C LEU A 19 26.74 -16.85 -0.85
N SER A 20 26.09 -17.10 0.28
CA SER A 20 26.67 -17.91 1.36
C SER A 20 25.64 -18.31 2.41
N ALA A 21 24.99 -19.45 2.20
CA ALA A 21 24.46 -20.26 3.28
C ALA A 21 24.62 -21.73 2.90
N PRO A 22 25.08 -22.59 3.85
CA PRO A 22 25.39 -23.98 3.57
C PRO A 22 24.12 -24.83 3.41
N PRO A 23 24.20 -25.95 2.64
CA PRO A 23 23.06 -26.83 2.43
C PRO A 23 22.91 -27.79 3.62
N SER A 24 21.92 -27.56 4.50
CA SER A 24 21.36 -28.63 5.32
C SER A 24 20.12 -28.14 6.07
N ALA A 25 18.94 -28.42 5.55
CA ALA A 25 17.72 -28.81 6.24
C ALA A 25 16.57 -28.92 5.21
N LEU A 26 16.68 -29.87 4.29
CA LEU A 26 15.51 -30.40 3.60
C LEU A 26 14.75 -31.25 4.63
N GLY A 27 13.65 -30.73 5.11
CA GLY A 27 12.71 -31.49 5.91
C GLY A 27 12.14 -30.68 7.07
N ALA A 28 11.17 -29.80 6.79
CA ALA A 28 10.04 -29.60 7.72
C ALA A 28 9.14 -28.45 7.23
N PHE A 29 7.89 -28.83 6.91
CA PHE A 29 6.71 -28.00 7.02
C PHE A 29 6.49 -26.87 5.99
N HIS A 30 6.19 -27.25 4.78
CA HIS A 30 5.18 -26.53 4.00
C HIS A 30 3.83 -26.68 4.72
N ARG A 31 3.54 -25.80 5.68
CA ARG A 31 2.16 -25.54 6.08
C ARG A 31 1.70 -24.36 5.23
N PRO A 32 0.77 -24.56 4.30
CA PRO A 32 0.11 -23.44 3.64
C PRO A 32 -0.49 -22.56 4.74
N LEU A 33 -0.45 -21.22 4.59
CA LEU A 33 -1.34 -20.34 5.33
C LEU A 33 -2.75 -20.82 4.98
N THR A 34 -3.30 -21.64 5.85
CA THR A 34 -4.70 -21.98 5.78
C THR A 34 -5.42 -20.64 5.90
N ILE A 35 -6.10 -20.21 4.83
CA ILE A 35 -7.17 -19.25 4.96
C ILE A 35 -7.98 -19.78 6.13
N PRO A 36 -8.20 -18.99 7.21
CA PRO A 36 -8.93 -19.50 8.36
C PRO A 36 -10.24 -20.07 7.83
N ASN A 37 -10.42 -21.40 7.95
CA ASN A 37 -11.66 -22.07 7.56
C ASN A 37 -12.74 -21.44 8.45
N PRO A 38 -13.79 -20.81 7.90
CA PRO A 38 -14.86 -20.24 8.69
C PRO A 38 -15.59 -21.26 9.57
N ASN A 39 -15.33 -22.58 9.35
CA ASN A 39 -15.88 -23.69 10.10
C ASN A 39 -14.84 -24.35 11.03
N MET A 40 -13.69 -23.73 11.31
CA MET A 40 -12.84 -24.25 12.39
C MET A 40 -13.59 -24.13 13.73
N PRO A 41 -13.72 -25.23 14.50
CA PRO A 41 -14.28 -25.12 15.83
C PRO A 41 -13.42 -24.12 16.63
N GLU A 42 -14.09 -23.15 17.24
CA GLU A 42 -13.46 -22.24 18.21
C GLU A 42 -12.66 -23.10 19.20
N ARG A 43 -11.41 -22.73 19.43
CA ARG A 43 -10.58 -23.34 20.47
C ARG A 43 -11.26 -23.05 21.82
N THR A 44 -12.13 -23.94 22.21
CA THR A 44 -12.83 -23.95 23.50
C THR A 44 -11.98 -24.56 24.60
N ASP A 45 -10.72 -24.14 24.76
CA ASP A 45 -9.93 -24.54 25.92
C ASP A 45 -8.85 -23.51 26.26
N MET A 46 -9.26 -22.30 26.56
CA MET A 46 -8.53 -21.39 27.44
C MET A 46 -9.58 -20.61 28.22
N ALA A 47 -9.76 -21.01 29.49
CA ALA A 47 -10.74 -20.45 30.42
C ALA A 47 -10.69 -18.92 30.45
N GLU A 48 -11.86 -18.31 30.25
CA GLU A 48 -12.42 -17.13 30.92
C GLU A 48 -11.44 -16.25 31.71
N ASN A 49 -10.64 -15.48 30.99
CA ASN A 49 -10.26 -14.13 31.33
C ASN A 49 -10.35 -13.32 30.04
N ASP A 50 -11.55 -13.24 29.47
CA ASP A 50 -11.87 -12.28 28.42
C ASP A 50 -11.93 -10.90 29.08
N CYS A 51 -10.76 -10.38 29.43
CA CYS A 51 -10.58 -8.96 29.65
C CYS A 51 -10.64 -8.32 28.26
N SER A 52 -11.85 -8.16 27.73
CA SER A 52 -12.04 -7.54 26.41
C SER A 52 -11.39 -6.16 26.45
N THR A 53 -10.26 -6.02 25.76
CA THR A 53 -9.54 -4.76 25.65
C THR A 53 -10.52 -3.69 25.15
N THR A 54 -10.73 -2.65 25.95
CA THR A 54 -11.61 -1.54 25.57
C THR A 54 -11.03 -0.77 24.39
N LEU A 55 -11.87 -0.06 23.66
CA LEU A 55 -11.41 0.78 22.52
C LEU A 55 -10.36 1.80 22.94
N ILE A 56 -10.51 2.40 24.13
CA ILE A 56 -9.52 3.37 24.64
C ILE A 56 -8.18 2.70 24.98
N GLU A 57 -8.19 1.53 25.62
CA GLU A 57 -6.96 0.77 25.92
C GLU A 57 -6.25 0.35 24.65
N ALA A 58 -6.98 -0.13 23.63
CA ALA A 58 -6.43 -0.45 22.33
C ALA A 58 -5.82 0.77 21.66
N ALA A 59 -6.53 1.91 21.65
CA ALA A 59 -6.03 3.16 21.07
C ALA A 59 -4.73 3.63 21.75
N PHE A 60 -4.64 3.54 23.09
CA PHE A 60 -3.41 3.79 23.82
C PHE A 60 -2.28 2.82 23.44
N GLY A 61 -2.62 1.53 23.30
CA GLY A 61 -1.66 0.50 22.88
C GLY A 61 -1.08 0.80 21.50
N TYR A 62 -1.89 1.21 20.54
CA TYR A 62 -1.43 1.60 19.21
C TYR A 62 -0.58 2.86 19.23
N ALA A 63 -1.02 3.89 19.94
CA ALA A 63 -0.24 5.13 20.06
C ALA A 63 1.16 4.89 20.68
N ARG A 64 1.26 4.02 21.71
CA ARG A 64 2.55 3.62 22.32
C ARG A 64 3.45 2.86 21.35
N LYS A 65 2.88 2.11 20.39
CA LYS A 65 3.62 1.44 19.31
C LYS A 65 4.04 2.39 18.19
N GLY A 66 3.73 3.69 18.30
CA GLY A 66 4.02 4.69 17.27
C GLY A 66 3.02 4.71 16.11
N TRP A 67 1.86 4.08 16.27
CA TRP A 67 0.80 4.09 15.26
C TRP A 67 -0.09 5.31 15.43
N PRO A 68 -0.15 6.23 14.46
CA PRO A 68 -0.99 7.41 14.57
C PRO A 68 -2.47 7.02 14.43
N VAL A 69 -3.21 7.17 15.53
CA VAL A 69 -4.63 6.86 15.61
C VAL A 69 -5.48 8.12 15.65
N PHE A 70 -6.75 7.99 15.31
CA PHE A 70 -7.75 9.05 15.41
C PHE A 70 -9.14 8.45 15.61
N PRO A 71 -10.10 9.19 16.20
CA PRO A 71 -11.41 8.66 16.49
C PRO A 71 -12.30 8.63 15.25
N LEU A 72 -13.01 7.51 15.09
CA LEU A 72 -14.12 7.36 14.16
C LEU A 72 -15.45 7.41 14.93
N LYS A 73 -16.56 7.61 14.23
CA LYS A 73 -17.89 7.54 14.81
C LYS A 73 -18.15 6.14 15.42
N PRO A 74 -18.86 6.03 16.54
CA PRO A 74 -19.24 4.76 17.14
C PRO A 74 -19.87 3.80 16.11
N GLY A 75 -19.35 2.57 16.02
CA GLY A 75 -19.85 1.56 15.09
C GLY A 75 -19.77 1.93 13.60
N LYS A 76 -18.96 2.92 13.21
CA LYS A 76 -18.80 3.40 11.83
C LYS A 76 -17.34 3.41 11.41
N LYS A 77 -17.13 3.57 10.09
CA LYS A 77 -15.79 3.74 9.49
C LYS A 77 -15.45 5.22 9.24
N GLU A 78 -16.43 6.12 9.35
CA GLU A 78 -16.29 7.54 9.06
C GLU A 78 -15.62 8.27 10.21
N PRO A 79 -14.73 9.25 9.91
CA PRO A 79 -14.20 10.18 10.90
C PRO A 79 -15.31 10.97 11.60
N LEU A 80 -15.01 11.48 12.79
CA LEU A 80 -15.87 12.44 13.45
C LEU A 80 -15.97 13.73 12.63
N GLY A 81 -17.15 14.35 12.65
CA GLY A 81 -17.33 15.69 12.07
C GLY A 81 -16.55 16.77 12.88
N GLY A 82 -16.23 17.89 12.21
CA GLY A 82 -15.58 19.04 12.85
C GLY A 82 -14.07 19.01 12.90
N GLY A 83 -13.43 17.90 12.48
CA GLY A 83 -11.97 17.76 12.34
C GLY A 83 -11.54 17.49 10.89
N ARG A 84 -10.24 17.26 10.70
CA ARG A 84 -9.64 16.94 9.39
C ARG A 84 -9.53 15.42 9.15
N GLY A 85 -10.20 14.60 9.99
CA GLY A 85 -10.21 13.15 9.92
C GLY A 85 -8.82 12.55 10.18
N PHE A 86 -8.35 11.65 9.29
CA PHE A 86 -7.05 10.98 9.45
C PHE A 86 -5.85 11.95 9.48
N LYS A 87 -6.01 13.20 9.02
CA LYS A 87 -4.96 14.22 9.10
C LYS A 87 -4.72 14.76 10.52
N ASP A 88 -5.62 14.48 11.44
CA ASP A 88 -5.48 14.81 12.86
C ASP A 88 -4.92 13.65 13.68
N ALA A 89 -4.64 12.49 13.04
CA ALA A 89 -4.13 11.32 13.70
C ALA A 89 -2.86 11.60 14.50
N SER A 90 -2.73 10.98 15.66
CA SER A 90 -1.66 11.28 16.62
C SER A 90 -1.22 10.02 17.36
N THR A 91 0.05 10.04 17.79
CA THR A 91 0.62 9.10 18.74
C THR A 91 0.69 9.68 20.17
N SER A 92 0.20 10.91 20.38
CA SER A 92 0.14 11.56 21.68
C SER A 92 -0.91 10.89 22.57
N LEU A 93 -0.48 10.36 23.71
CA LEU A 93 -1.37 9.73 24.68
C LEU A 93 -2.39 10.73 25.26
N THR A 94 -2.01 12.01 25.37
CA THR A 94 -2.94 13.06 25.82
C THR A 94 -4.05 13.27 24.79
N ALA A 95 -3.73 13.39 23.50
CA ALA A 95 -4.73 13.50 22.46
C ALA A 95 -5.65 12.28 22.40
N VAL A 96 -5.10 11.07 22.56
CA VAL A 96 -5.89 9.83 22.62
C VAL A 96 -6.83 9.86 23.83
N ALA A 97 -6.35 10.27 25.03
CA ALA A 97 -7.20 10.42 26.20
C ALA A 97 -8.35 11.39 25.94
N ASP A 98 -8.06 12.57 25.40
CA ASP A 98 -9.08 13.59 25.12
C ASP A 98 -10.14 13.09 24.14
N TRP A 99 -9.76 12.29 23.15
CA TRP A 99 -10.70 11.77 22.16
C TRP A 99 -11.63 10.68 22.70
N TRP A 100 -11.15 9.79 23.55
CA TRP A 100 -11.97 8.66 24.05
C TRP A 100 -12.60 8.92 25.42
N THR A 101 -12.05 9.84 26.24
CA THR A 101 -12.68 10.21 27.53
C THR A 101 -14.06 10.81 27.27
N GLY A 102 -15.06 10.26 27.91
CA GLY A 102 -16.47 10.66 27.72
C GLY A 102 -17.14 10.10 26.45
N ASN A 103 -16.39 9.41 25.56
CA ASN A 103 -16.92 8.77 24.36
C ASN A 103 -16.19 7.44 24.10
N PRO A 104 -16.33 6.45 24.99
CA PRO A 104 -15.56 5.21 24.95
C PRO A 104 -15.88 4.31 23.75
N ASP A 105 -17.05 4.50 23.13
CA ASP A 105 -17.53 3.66 22.00
C ASP A 105 -16.99 4.10 20.62
N ARG A 106 -16.12 5.10 20.56
CA ARG A 106 -15.55 5.57 19.32
C ARG A 106 -14.64 4.51 18.72
N ASN A 107 -14.89 4.17 17.45
CA ASN A 107 -14.01 3.29 16.69
C ASN A 107 -12.62 3.93 16.46
N ILE A 108 -11.64 3.11 16.16
CA ILE A 108 -10.23 3.50 15.99
C ILE A 108 -9.88 3.52 14.53
N GLY A 109 -9.54 4.70 14.00
CA GLY A 109 -8.91 4.86 12.70
C GLY A 109 -7.39 4.88 12.85
N PHE A 110 -6.68 4.24 11.94
CA PHE A 110 -5.23 4.26 11.80
C PHE A 110 -4.86 5.02 10.52
N ALA A 111 -4.29 6.19 10.67
CA ALA A 111 -3.72 6.91 9.54
C ALA A 111 -2.43 6.21 9.11
N ILE A 112 -2.42 5.67 7.89
CA ILE A 112 -1.31 4.86 7.41
C ILE A 112 -0.09 5.74 7.17
N PRO A 113 1.04 5.52 7.88
CA PRO A 113 2.29 6.24 7.65
C PRO A 113 2.95 5.78 6.35
N ASP A 114 3.97 6.51 5.89
CA ASP A 114 4.75 6.19 4.69
C ASP A 114 5.51 4.86 4.79
N SER A 115 5.82 4.43 6.01
CA SER A 115 6.50 3.16 6.30
C SER A 115 5.60 1.91 6.23
N ILE A 116 4.29 2.08 6.08
CA ILE A 116 3.32 0.96 6.09
C ILE A 116 2.44 0.99 4.84
N VAL A 117 2.14 -0.19 4.33
CA VAL A 117 1.07 -0.44 3.36
C VAL A 117 0.15 -1.52 3.90
N VAL A 118 -1.16 -1.37 3.71
CA VAL A 118 -2.15 -2.38 4.10
C VAL A 118 -2.82 -2.93 2.84
N MET A 119 -2.67 -4.23 2.63
CA MET A 119 -3.41 -4.95 1.60
C MET A 119 -4.78 -5.33 2.16
N ASP A 120 -5.82 -4.70 1.65
CA ASP A 120 -7.22 -4.88 2.04
C ASP A 120 -7.88 -5.83 1.03
N VAL A 121 -8.30 -7.00 1.53
CA VAL A 121 -8.94 -8.06 0.76
C VAL A 121 -10.44 -7.99 1.01
N ASP A 122 -11.20 -7.57 0.00
CA ASP A 122 -12.67 -7.48 0.10
C ASP A 122 -13.36 -8.65 -0.61
N PRO A 123 -13.92 -9.62 0.15
CA PRO A 123 -14.62 -10.77 -0.42
C PRO A 123 -15.78 -10.42 -1.35
N ARG A 124 -16.49 -9.31 -1.09
CA ARG A 124 -17.62 -8.88 -1.91
C ARG A 124 -17.22 -8.51 -3.35
N ASN A 125 -15.95 -8.18 -3.54
CA ASN A 125 -15.40 -7.82 -4.82
C ASN A 125 -14.47 -8.92 -5.39
N GLY A 126 -14.60 -10.17 -4.89
CA GLY A 126 -13.83 -11.32 -5.35
C GLY A 126 -12.41 -11.38 -4.76
N GLY A 127 -12.18 -10.70 -3.63
CA GLY A 127 -10.83 -10.60 -3.04
C GLY A 127 -10.25 -11.93 -2.56
N LEU A 128 -11.07 -12.87 -2.05
CA LEU A 128 -10.58 -14.17 -1.59
C LEU A 128 -10.05 -15.03 -2.75
N GLU A 129 -10.80 -15.10 -3.84
CA GLU A 129 -10.40 -15.80 -5.06
C GLU A 129 -9.19 -15.11 -5.71
N ALA A 130 -9.16 -13.77 -5.63
CA ALA A 130 -8.03 -12.99 -6.14
C ALA A 130 -6.74 -13.27 -5.36
N VAL A 131 -6.78 -13.38 -4.03
CA VAL A 131 -5.60 -13.74 -3.20
C VAL A 131 -5.14 -15.17 -3.51
N ALA A 132 -6.06 -16.14 -3.64
CA ALA A 132 -5.70 -17.50 -4.00
C ALA A 132 -4.97 -17.54 -5.35
N ARG A 133 -5.54 -16.94 -6.40
CA ARG A 133 -4.89 -16.83 -7.71
C ARG A 133 -3.58 -16.07 -7.67
N LEU A 134 -3.51 -14.98 -6.89
CA LEU A 134 -2.29 -14.18 -6.75
C LEU A 134 -1.12 -15.04 -6.22
N GLN A 135 -1.40 -15.92 -5.27
CA GLN A 135 -0.41 -16.85 -4.72
C GLN A 135 -0.06 -17.97 -5.70
N ASP A 136 -1.03 -18.48 -6.45
CA ASP A 136 -0.80 -19.51 -7.48
C ASP A 136 0.03 -18.95 -8.66
N ASP A 137 -0.26 -17.71 -9.08
CA ASP A 137 0.40 -17.07 -10.23
C ASP A 137 1.82 -16.60 -9.93
N HIS A 138 2.12 -16.28 -8.66
CA HIS A 138 3.39 -15.65 -8.29
C HIS A 138 4.14 -16.41 -7.20
N SER A 139 3.72 -16.26 -5.95
CA SER A 139 4.33 -16.91 -4.79
C SER A 139 3.47 -16.71 -3.57
N PHE A 140 3.76 -17.49 -2.55
CA PHE A 140 3.10 -17.43 -1.27
C PHE A 140 3.34 -16.09 -0.55
N ILE A 141 2.31 -15.59 0.13
CA ILE A 141 2.44 -14.41 1.00
C ILE A 141 2.90 -14.90 2.36
N GLU A 142 4.14 -14.58 2.74
CA GLU A 142 4.68 -14.92 4.05
C GLU A 142 3.85 -14.30 5.18
N PRO A 143 3.76 -14.98 6.33
CA PRO A 143 3.00 -14.48 7.48
C PRO A 143 3.46 -13.09 7.91
N THR A 144 2.52 -12.15 7.95
CA THR A 144 2.70 -10.80 8.48
C THR A 144 1.52 -10.46 9.38
N LEU A 145 1.60 -9.37 10.14
CA LEU A 145 0.48 -8.91 10.96
C LEU A 145 -0.80 -8.81 10.11
N CYS A 146 -1.88 -9.42 10.57
CA CYS A 146 -3.13 -9.50 9.84
C CYS A 146 -4.33 -9.31 10.77
N ALA A 147 -5.32 -8.53 10.31
CA ALA A 147 -6.60 -8.36 10.98
C ALA A 147 -7.75 -8.89 10.12
N ALA A 148 -8.74 -9.52 10.76
CA ALA A 148 -9.98 -9.89 10.12
C ALA A 148 -11.02 -8.78 10.25
N SER A 149 -11.77 -8.56 9.17
CA SER A 149 -12.93 -7.67 9.17
C SER A 149 -14.01 -8.21 10.09
N GLY A 150 -14.62 -7.34 10.89
CA GLY A 150 -15.78 -7.69 11.73
C GLY A 150 -17.01 -8.13 10.91
N ARG A 151 -17.01 -7.99 9.59
CA ARG A 151 -18.14 -8.41 8.73
C ARG A 151 -18.36 -9.92 8.79
N GLY A 152 -17.29 -10.72 8.92
CA GLY A 152 -17.34 -12.18 9.03
C GLY A 152 -17.54 -12.89 7.70
N ASP A 153 -17.19 -12.24 6.62
CA ASP A 153 -17.20 -12.77 5.25
C ASP A 153 -15.80 -13.22 4.78
N GLY A 154 -14.80 -13.18 5.67
CA GLY A 154 -13.42 -13.54 5.35
C GLY A 154 -12.56 -12.35 4.90
N GLY A 155 -13.06 -11.12 4.99
CA GLY A 155 -12.26 -9.93 4.67
C GLY A 155 -11.06 -9.77 5.59
N LEU A 156 -9.89 -9.45 5.03
CA LEU A 156 -8.60 -9.41 5.71
C LEU A 156 -7.83 -8.14 5.38
N HIS A 157 -7.12 -7.61 6.39
CA HIS A 157 -6.13 -6.55 6.23
C HIS A 157 -4.75 -7.11 6.57
N TYR A 158 -3.87 -7.23 5.57
CA TYR A 158 -2.46 -7.61 5.76
C TYR A 158 -1.62 -6.34 5.86
N TYR A 159 -0.82 -6.23 6.91
CA TYR A 159 0.03 -5.07 7.16
C TYR A 159 1.47 -5.41 6.75
N PHE A 160 2.05 -4.60 5.87
CA PHE A 160 3.43 -4.75 5.40
C PHE A 160 4.23 -3.47 5.64
N GLN A 161 5.53 -3.60 5.83
CA GLN A 161 6.45 -2.48 5.66
C GLN A 161 6.39 -2.05 4.18
N ALA A 162 6.23 -0.74 3.96
CA ALA A 162 6.11 -0.21 2.62
C ALA A 162 7.42 -0.35 1.85
N PRO A 163 7.40 -0.79 0.58
CA PRO A 163 8.58 -0.83 -0.26
C PRO A 163 8.94 0.59 -0.76
N ASP A 164 10.20 0.78 -1.15
CA ASP A 164 10.68 2.05 -1.73
C ASP A 164 10.29 2.19 -3.22
N VAL A 165 8.99 2.04 -3.50
CA VAL A 165 8.41 2.24 -4.84
C VAL A 165 7.01 2.85 -4.72
N HIS A 166 6.59 3.53 -5.79
CA HIS A 166 5.23 4.07 -5.84
C HIS A 166 4.22 2.97 -6.18
N LEU A 167 3.37 2.63 -5.23
CA LEU A 167 2.36 1.60 -5.41
C LEU A 167 1.07 2.15 -6.08
N VAL A 168 0.37 1.29 -6.81
CA VAL A 168 -1.02 1.52 -7.24
C VAL A 168 -1.97 1.51 -6.04
N GLY A 169 -3.24 1.90 -6.24
CA GLY A 169 -4.27 1.88 -5.19
C GLY A 169 -5.00 0.54 -5.07
N ASN A 170 -4.97 -0.29 -6.12
CA ASN A 170 -5.58 -1.62 -6.14
C ASN A 170 -4.91 -2.49 -7.21
N LEU A 171 -5.15 -3.80 -7.14
CA LEU A 171 -4.58 -4.77 -8.07
C LEU A 171 -5.57 -5.20 -9.18
N GLY A 172 -6.72 -4.52 -9.32
CA GLY A 172 -7.73 -4.85 -10.33
C GLY A 172 -7.20 -4.82 -11.75
N ASN A 173 -6.38 -3.82 -12.11
CA ASN A 173 -5.75 -3.72 -13.43
C ASN A 173 -4.69 -4.80 -13.70
N ALA A 174 -4.19 -5.45 -12.64
CA ALA A 174 -3.30 -6.60 -12.74
C ALA A 174 -4.07 -7.94 -12.78
N GLY A 175 -5.41 -7.90 -12.74
CA GLY A 175 -6.28 -9.08 -12.79
C GLY A 175 -6.78 -9.57 -11.42
N TYR A 176 -6.42 -8.89 -10.32
CA TYR A 176 -6.75 -9.30 -8.96
C TYR A 176 -7.75 -8.31 -8.33
N ALA A 177 -8.99 -8.36 -8.80
CA ALA A 177 -10.08 -7.53 -8.29
C ALA A 177 -10.37 -7.85 -6.81
N GLY A 178 -10.79 -6.84 -6.03
CA GLY A 178 -11.08 -6.99 -4.61
C GLY A 178 -9.84 -6.96 -3.71
N ILE A 179 -8.66 -6.65 -4.26
CA ILE A 179 -7.44 -6.38 -3.50
C ILE A 179 -7.08 -4.90 -3.64
N ASP A 180 -7.23 -4.16 -2.56
CA ASP A 180 -6.84 -2.75 -2.47
C ASP A 180 -5.53 -2.59 -1.69
N LEU A 181 -4.72 -1.59 -2.06
CA LEU A 181 -3.52 -1.19 -1.34
C LEU A 181 -3.74 0.17 -0.68
N LYS A 182 -4.04 0.14 0.61
CA LYS A 182 -4.17 1.34 1.44
C LYS A 182 -2.77 1.75 1.90
N LYS A 183 -2.45 3.02 1.75
CA LYS A 183 -1.11 3.58 1.98
C LYS A 183 -1.21 5.00 2.52
N VAL A 184 -0.08 5.66 2.66
CA VAL A 184 0.00 7.06 3.09
C VAL A 184 -1.04 7.93 2.36
N GLY A 185 -1.73 8.79 3.11
CA GLY A 185 -2.87 9.58 2.62
C GLY A 185 -4.22 8.86 2.73
N GLY A 186 -4.25 7.67 3.32
CA GLY A 186 -5.45 6.90 3.65
C GLY A 186 -5.45 6.42 5.09
N TYR A 187 -6.46 5.65 5.44
CA TYR A 187 -6.59 5.02 6.76
C TYR A 187 -7.33 3.69 6.68
N VAL A 188 -7.18 2.89 7.72
CA VAL A 188 -7.96 1.68 7.97
C VAL A 188 -8.53 1.68 9.39
N VAL A 189 -9.52 0.82 9.61
CA VAL A 189 -10.11 0.60 10.94
C VAL A 189 -9.31 -0.47 11.66
N LEU A 190 -8.95 -0.21 12.94
CA LEU A 190 -8.21 -1.16 13.76
C LEU A 190 -9.10 -1.94 14.72
N PRO A 191 -8.74 -3.20 15.04
CA PRO A 191 -9.32 -3.93 16.17
C PRO A 191 -9.22 -3.15 17.51
N PRO A 192 -10.16 -3.28 18.42
CA PRO A 192 -11.41 -4.04 18.37
C PRO A 192 -12.62 -3.23 17.90
N SER A 193 -12.42 -2.25 17.03
CA SER A 193 -13.49 -1.40 16.47
C SER A 193 -14.64 -2.24 15.92
N ILE A 194 -15.87 -1.70 16.01
CA ILE A 194 -17.09 -2.40 15.59
C ILE A 194 -17.38 -2.14 14.10
N HIS A 195 -17.64 -3.21 13.35
CA HIS A 195 -18.01 -3.12 11.94
C HIS A 195 -19.46 -2.63 11.77
N PRO A 196 -19.74 -1.65 10.87
CA PRO A 196 -21.06 -1.03 10.77
C PRO A 196 -22.18 -1.98 10.34
N ASP A 197 -21.89 -2.93 9.45
CA ASP A 197 -22.93 -3.79 8.88
C ASP A 197 -23.29 -4.98 9.78
N SER A 198 -22.32 -5.48 10.56
CA SER A 198 -22.49 -6.71 11.33
C SER A 198 -22.61 -6.48 12.83
N GLY A 199 -22.20 -5.31 13.34
CA GLY A 199 -22.07 -5.05 14.77
C GLY A 199 -20.98 -5.85 15.48
N ARG A 200 -20.16 -6.62 14.74
CA ARG A 200 -19.07 -7.44 15.29
C ARG A 200 -17.75 -6.69 15.26
N PRO A 201 -16.83 -6.99 16.20
CA PRO A 201 -15.51 -6.34 16.23
C PRO A 201 -14.59 -6.84 15.10
N TYR A 202 -13.74 -5.93 14.60
CA TYR A 202 -12.50 -6.32 13.93
C TYR A 202 -11.63 -7.07 14.93
N ARG A 203 -10.85 -8.06 14.47
CA ARG A 203 -10.00 -8.89 15.33
C ARG A 203 -8.65 -9.11 14.69
N TRP A 204 -7.59 -9.14 15.49
CA TRP A 204 -6.30 -9.62 15.03
C TRP A 204 -6.37 -11.13 14.79
N VAL A 205 -5.85 -11.58 13.65
CA VAL A 205 -5.73 -13.00 13.31
C VAL A 205 -4.46 -13.57 13.92
N ASN A 206 -3.41 -12.72 13.97
CA ASN A 206 -2.08 -13.12 14.39
C ASN A 206 -1.32 -11.92 14.99
N ASP A 207 -1.81 -11.37 16.11
CA ASP A 207 -1.26 -10.19 16.79
C ASP A 207 0.18 -10.37 17.34
N TRP A 208 0.68 -11.62 17.32
CA TRP A 208 2.07 -11.96 17.63
C TRP A 208 3.04 -11.80 16.45
N GLN A 209 2.53 -11.65 15.23
CA GLN A 209 3.37 -11.44 14.04
C GLN A 209 3.83 -9.99 13.93
N PRO A 210 5.10 -9.75 13.59
CA PRO A 210 5.54 -8.41 13.23
C PRO A 210 4.94 -7.95 11.90
N VAL A 211 5.07 -6.66 11.63
CA VAL A 211 4.83 -6.10 10.29
C VAL A 211 6.05 -6.43 9.44
N GLU A 212 5.92 -7.42 8.55
CA GLU A 212 7.00 -7.88 7.68
C GLU A 212 7.15 -7.00 6.42
N PRO A 213 8.32 -6.99 5.77
CA PRO A 213 8.48 -6.34 4.49
C PRO A 213 7.49 -6.86 3.45
N MET A 214 6.95 -5.97 2.62
CA MET A 214 6.10 -6.38 1.49
C MET A 214 6.92 -7.30 0.55
N PRO A 215 6.41 -8.49 0.16
CA PRO A 215 7.13 -9.36 -0.75
C PRO A 215 7.55 -8.65 -2.02
N SER A 216 8.81 -8.83 -2.44
CA SER A 216 9.38 -8.10 -3.59
C SER A 216 8.57 -8.31 -4.87
N TRP A 217 8.06 -9.54 -5.09
CA TRP A 217 7.22 -9.86 -6.25
C TRP A 217 5.90 -9.09 -6.21
N LEU A 218 5.29 -8.92 -5.02
CA LEU A 218 4.05 -8.18 -4.84
C LEU A 218 4.29 -6.67 -5.00
N ALA A 219 5.42 -6.16 -4.52
CA ALA A 219 5.83 -4.77 -4.71
C ALA A 219 5.99 -4.44 -6.21
N LEU A 220 6.67 -5.33 -6.97
CA LEU A 220 6.84 -5.17 -8.42
C LEU A 220 5.52 -5.25 -9.19
N LEU A 221 4.62 -6.15 -8.80
CA LEU A 221 3.29 -6.26 -9.40
C LEU A 221 2.47 -4.98 -9.16
N ALA A 222 2.59 -4.42 -7.97
CA ALA A 222 1.86 -3.25 -7.52
C ALA A 222 2.55 -1.91 -7.87
N GLU A 223 3.73 -1.93 -8.47
CA GLU A 223 4.48 -0.72 -8.83
C GLU A 223 3.69 0.09 -9.87
N LYS A 224 3.48 1.37 -9.56
CA LYS A 224 2.83 2.29 -10.49
C LYS A 224 3.77 2.55 -11.70
N PRO A 225 3.32 2.37 -12.94
CA PRO A 225 4.13 2.68 -14.11
C PRO A 225 4.64 4.13 -14.09
N VAL A 226 5.94 4.31 -14.21
CA VAL A 226 6.53 5.64 -14.42
C VAL A 226 6.23 6.04 -15.88
N ILE A 227 5.25 6.91 -16.06
CA ILE A 227 5.01 7.52 -17.36
C ILE A 227 6.08 8.60 -17.52
N HIS A 228 7.16 8.29 -18.24
CA HIS A 228 8.04 9.32 -18.74
C HIS A 228 7.23 10.16 -19.73
N GLN A 229 6.79 11.35 -19.33
CA GLN A 229 6.38 12.32 -20.32
C GLN A 229 7.61 12.57 -21.21
N PRO A 230 7.51 12.40 -22.54
CA PRO A 230 8.59 12.84 -23.41
C PRO A 230 8.81 14.31 -23.09
N ALA A 231 10.08 14.68 -22.87
CA ALA A 231 10.45 16.07 -22.67
C ALA A 231 9.72 16.88 -23.75
N ALA A 232 8.98 17.91 -23.32
CA ALA A 232 8.29 18.77 -24.26
C ALA A 232 9.34 19.17 -25.30
N VAL A 233 9.18 18.69 -26.53
CA VAL A 233 10.01 19.14 -27.65
C VAL A 233 9.73 20.63 -27.68
N ALA A 234 10.75 21.43 -27.32
CA ALA A 234 10.66 22.87 -27.44
C ALA A 234 10.17 23.11 -28.86
N ARG A 235 8.97 23.67 -29.00
CA ARG A 235 8.49 24.09 -30.28
C ARG A 235 9.52 25.10 -30.79
N VAL A 236 10.38 24.68 -31.70
CA VAL A 236 11.19 25.58 -32.48
C VAL A 236 10.11 26.44 -33.20
N GLY A 237 10.01 27.68 -32.74
CA GLY A 237 9.14 28.64 -33.43
C GLY A 237 9.45 28.61 -34.91
N PRO A 238 8.49 29.02 -35.79
CA PRO A 238 8.77 29.08 -37.20
C PRO A 238 10.08 29.87 -37.35
N VAL A 239 11.10 29.25 -37.94
CA VAL A 239 12.31 29.96 -38.40
C VAL A 239 11.84 31.01 -39.37
N ASP A 240 11.71 32.24 -38.90
CA ASP A 240 11.52 33.37 -39.77
C ASP A 240 12.63 33.29 -40.81
N SER A 241 12.19 33.08 -42.00
CA SER A 241 12.86 32.90 -43.28
C SER A 241 14.39 33.06 -43.22
N ALA A 242 15.08 32.03 -43.69
CA ALA A 242 16.54 31.96 -43.91
C ALA A 242 17.11 33.11 -44.77
N VAL A 243 16.29 34.08 -45.13
CA VAL A 243 16.61 35.29 -45.91
C VAL A 243 17.26 36.37 -45.05
N GLU A 244 17.08 36.35 -43.73
CA GLU A 244 17.64 37.37 -42.85
C GLU A 244 19.07 37.04 -42.37
N LEU A 245 19.54 35.80 -42.58
CA LEU A 245 20.91 35.36 -42.26
C LEU A 245 21.90 35.49 -43.41
N LEU A 246 21.40 35.72 -44.62
CA LEU A 246 22.22 36.10 -45.77
C LEU A 246 21.96 37.59 -46.00
N GLY A 247 22.79 38.43 -45.36
CA GLY A 247 22.67 39.89 -45.54
C GLY A 247 22.52 40.21 -47.02
N THR A 248 21.55 41.12 -47.32
CA THR A 248 21.34 41.63 -48.70
C THR A 248 22.69 41.99 -49.29
N PRO A 249 23.00 41.57 -50.50
CA PRO A 249 24.24 41.98 -51.16
C PRO A 249 24.23 43.50 -51.28
N ASN A 250 25.20 44.17 -50.64
CA ASN A 250 25.36 45.60 -50.78
C ASN A 250 25.78 45.92 -52.20
N PRO A 251 24.95 46.55 -53.06
CA PRO A 251 25.28 46.82 -54.47
C PRO A 251 26.43 47.81 -54.64
N GLU A 252 26.90 48.49 -53.60
CA GLU A 252 27.97 49.49 -53.68
C GLU A 252 29.39 48.89 -53.58
N ARG A 253 29.55 47.57 -53.51
CA ARG A 253 30.84 46.91 -53.42
C ARG A 253 31.32 46.26 -54.74
N TRP A 254 30.66 46.53 -55.85
CA TRP A 254 31.10 46.09 -57.14
C TRP A 254 31.87 47.20 -57.84
N ASN A 255 33.12 47.41 -57.48
CA ASN A 255 34.03 48.15 -58.33
C ASN A 255 34.49 47.20 -59.44
N GLY A 256 34.00 47.48 -60.64
CA GLY A 256 34.33 46.75 -61.83
C GLY A 256 35.78 47.04 -62.27
N ASP A 257 36.73 46.44 -61.56
CA ASP A 257 38.12 46.46 -61.99
C ASP A 257 38.64 45.02 -62.07
N GLY A 258 38.63 44.56 -63.27
CA GLY A 258 39.82 44.15 -63.97
C GLY A 258 40.15 42.67 -63.81
N LEU A 259 39.64 41.89 -64.71
CA LEU A 259 40.40 40.81 -65.30
C LEU A 259 41.61 41.39 -66.01
N VAL A 260 42.81 41.07 -65.53
CA VAL A 260 44.02 41.04 -66.39
C VAL A 260 44.88 39.83 -65.99
N ALA A 261 45.01 38.97 -67.02
CA ALA A 261 46.00 37.89 -67.25
C ALA A 261 46.16 36.77 -66.21
#